data_29e521d99a6564b351466b8df0e04293
#
_entry.id   29e521d99a6564b351466b8df0e04293
#
_cell.length_a   1.000
_cell.length_b   1.000
_cell.length_c   1.000
_cell.angle_alpha   90.00
_cell.angle_beta   90.00
_cell.angle_gamma   90.00
#
_symmetry.space_group_name_H-M   'P 1'
#
loop_
_entity.id
_entity.type
_entity.pdbx_description
1 polymer ?
#
loop_
_entity_poly.entity_id
_entity_poly.type
_entity_poly.pdbx_seq_one_letter_code
_entity_poly.pdbx_strand_id
1 'polypeptide(L)'
;SFNRRKELNMEFTPEITENVKNMMQLTDDALKEMNLLIKGPREQQNMNETFRIENEINSLRNRLKAENINNVDNRKYDYALGTMYIDIISECEKLGDYVVNVVEARLKKNG
;
A
#
# COMPACT_ATOMS: atom_id res chain seq x y z
N SER A 1 25.37 0.19 17.21
CA SER A 1 26.13 1.37 17.55
C SER A 1 25.80 2.52 16.61
N PHE A 2 26.25 3.67 16.98
CA PHE A 2 26.04 4.87 16.18
C PHE A 2 26.62 4.72 14.77
N ASN A 3 27.80 4.18 14.68
CA ASN A 3 28.45 4.03 13.38
C ASN A 3 27.71 3.06 12.48
N ARG A 4 27.20 1.97 13.06
CA ARG A 4 26.44 1.02 12.28
C ARG A 4 25.22 1.65 11.66
N ARG A 5 24.50 2.45 12.42
CA ARG A 5 23.31 3.11 11.92
C ARG A 5 23.65 4.04 10.75
N LYS A 6 24.76 4.75 10.86
CA LYS A 6 25.22 5.62 9.80
C LYS A 6 25.64 4.83 8.58
N GLU A 7 26.32 3.70 8.79
CA GLU A 7 26.77 2.85 7.71
C GLU A 7 25.60 2.23 6.93
N LEU A 8 24.51 1.89 7.61
CA LEU A 8 23.37 1.30 6.95
C LEU A 8 22.55 2.30 6.15
N ASN A 9 22.74 3.59 6.41
CA ASN A 9 22.07 4.63 5.65
C ASN A 9 20.58 4.35 5.50
N MET A 10 19.86 4.35 6.63
CA MET A 10 18.44 3.99 6.64
C MET A 10 17.52 5.16 6.32
N GLU A 11 18.04 6.24 5.81
CA GLU A 11 17.20 7.35 5.41
C GLU A 11 16.58 7.08 4.04
N PHE A 12 15.28 7.32 3.92
CA PHE A 12 14.61 7.19 2.65
C PHE A 12 15.09 8.26 1.67
N THR A 13 15.23 7.87 0.41
CA THR A 13 15.47 8.85 -0.65
C THR A 13 14.18 9.64 -0.89
N PRO A 14 14.28 10.83 -1.52
CA PRO A 14 13.06 11.57 -1.88
C PRO A 14 12.09 10.74 -2.73
N GLU A 15 12.61 9.93 -3.63
CA GLU A 15 11.78 9.08 -4.48
C GLU A 15 11.03 8.04 -3.65
N ILE A 16 11.72 7.37 -2.73
CA ILE A 16 11.08 6.38 -1.86
C ILE A 16 10.02 7.06 -1.01
N THR A 17 10.33 8.22 -0.45
CA THR A 17 9.36 8.95 0.37
C THR A 17 8.11 9.27 -0.42
N GLU A 18 8.25 9.72 -1.65
CA GLU A 18 7.10 10.04 -2.48
C GLU A 18 6.27 8.79 -2.79
N ASN A 19 6.94 7.69 -3.10
CA ASN A 19 6.26 6.43 -3.40
C ASN A 19 5.49 5.91 -2.20
N VAL A 20 6.08 6.00 -1.00
CA VAL A 20 5.40 5.59 0.22
C VAL A 20 4.18 6.47 0.47
N LYS A 21 4.31 7.78 0.27
CA LYS A 21 3.19 8.70 0.46
C LYS A 21 2.05 8.37 -0.51
N ASN A 22 2.37 8.07 -1.77
CA ASN A 22 1.35 7.71 -2.76
C ASN A 22 0.63 6.43 -2.37
N MET A 23 1.38 5.42 -1.91
CA MET A 23 0.77 4.17 -1.47
C MET A 23 -0.10 4.38 -0.25
N MET A 24 0.37 5.17 0.72
CA MET A 24 -0.41 5.46 1.92
C MET A 24 -1.68 6.22 1.59
N GLN A 25 -1.63 7.11 0.58
CA GLN A 25 -2.84 7.82 0.16
C GLN A 25 -3.88 6.87 -0.42
N LEU A 26 -3.44 5.91 -1.24
CA LEU A 26 -4.36 4.91 -1.80
C LEU A 26 -4.98 4.06 -0.69
N THR A 27 -4.17 3.68 0.30
CA THR A 27 -4.66 2.90 1.43
C THR A 27 -5.68 3.71 2.23
N ASP A 28 -5.40 4.98 2.44
CA ASP A 28 -6.34 5.87 3.13
C ASP A 28 -7.64 6.00 2.35
N ASP A 29 -7.56 6.13 1.03
CA ASP A 29 -8.74 6.18 0.18
C ASP A 29 -9.57 4.91 0.32
N ALA A 30 -8.90 3.76 0.39
CA ALA A 30 -9.59 2.48 0.56
C ALA A 30 -10.33 2.43 1.90
N LEU A 31 -9.69 2.89 2.96
CA LEU A 31 -10.31 2.90 4.29
C LEU A 31 -11.49 3.87 4.34
N LYS A 32 -11.38 5.00 3.69
CA LYS A 32 -12.48 5.96 3.62
C LYS A 32 -13.68 5.39 2.87
N GLU A 33 -13.41 4.70 1.77
CA GLU A 33 -14.49 4.06 1.00
C GLU A 33 -15.16 2.98 1.85
N MET A 34 -14.37 2.17 2.56
CA MET A 34 -14.92 1.17 3.46
C MET A 34 -15.86 1.79 4.49
N ASN A 35 -15.44 2.90 5.10
CA ASN A 35 -16.26 3.58 6.09
C ASN A 35 -17.56 4.10 5.50
N LEU A 36 -17.51 4.65 4.28
CA LEU A 36 -18.72 5.11 3.61
C LEU A 36 -19.70 3.97 3.38
N LEU A 37 -19.18 2.82 2.94
CA LEU A 37 -20.03 1.67 2.64
C LEU A 37 -20.63 1.06 3.91
N ILE A 38 -19.85 1.03 4.99
CA ILE A 38 -20.37 0.50 6.26
C ILE A 38 -21.47 1.37 6.82
N LYS A 39 -21.37 2.69 6.66
CA LYS A 39 -22.33 3.63 7.25
C LYS A 39 -23.55 3.90 6.38
N GLY A 40 -23.45 3.70 5.09
CA GLY A 40 -24.49 4.08 4.15
C GLY A 40 -25.56 3.00 3.95
N PRO A 41 -26.61 3.34 3.20
CA PRO A 41 -27.67 2.36 2.90
C PRO A 41 -27.16 1.30 1.93
N ARG A 42 -27.41 0.05 2.30
CA ARG A 42 -26.84 -1.10 1.57
C ARG A 42 -27.33 -1.21 0.13
N GLU A 43 -28.59 -0.95 -0.11
CA GLU A 43 -29.16 -1.22 -1.42
C GLU A 43 -28.66 -0.29 -2.51
N GLN A 44 -27.98 0.79 -2.16
CA GLN A 44 -27.41 1.72 -3.14
C GLN A 44 -25.92 1.55 -3.31
N GLN A 45 -25.34 0.52 -2.71
CA GLN A 45 -23.90 0.37 -2.65
C GLN A 45 -23.41 -0.76 -3.54
N ASN A 46 -22.18 -0.61 -4.01
CA ASN A 46 -21.53 -1.64 -4.79
C ASN A 46 -20.02 -1.57 -4.53
N MET A 47 -19.28 -2.51 -5.11
CA MET A 47 -17.84 -2.63 -4.87
C MET A 47 -16.99 -1.98 -5.93
N ASN A 48 -17.57 -1.25 -6.86
CA ASN A 48 -16.81 -0.72 -8.00
C ASN A 48 -15.64 0.16 -7.56
N GLU A 49 -15.90 1.10 -6.65
CA GLU A 49 -14.84 2.00 -6.20
C GLU A 49 -13.81 1.27 -5.35
N THR A 50 -14.25 0.34 -4.50
CA THR A 50 -13.34 -0.46 -3.70
C THR A 50 -12.38 -1.24 -4.60
N PHE A 51 -12.91 -1.89 -5.64
CA PHE A 51 -12.08 -2.65 -6.57
C PHE A 51 -11.15 -1.74 -7.38
N ARG A 52 -11.63 -0.55 -7.75
CA ARG A 52 -10.78 0.39 -8.47
C ARG A 52 -9.56 0.78 -7.64
N ILE A 53 -9.78 1.09 -6.37
CA ILE A 53 -8.69 1.47 -5.48
C ILE A 53 -7.75 0.29 -5.25
N GLU A 54 -8.30 -0.90 -5.04
CA GLU A 54 -7.47 -2.09 -4.85
C GLU A 54 -6.60 -2.37 -6.07
N ASN A 55 -7.16 -2.21 -7.26
CA ASN A 55 -6.38 -2.41 -8.48
C ASN A 55 -5.23 -1.41 -8.57
N GLU A 56 -5.46 -0.17 -8.15
CA GLU A 56 -4.38 0.82 -8.13
C GLU A 56 -3.30 0.47 -7.10
N ILE A 57 -3.72 -0.01 -5.93
CA ILE A 57 -2.76 -0.45 -4.91
C ILE A 57 -1.91 -1.60 -5.45
N ASN A 58 -2.55 -2.58 -6.06
CA ASN A 58 -1.84 -3.74 -6.60
C ASN A 58 -0.89 -3.36 -7.73
N SER A 59 -1.33 -2.48 -8.61
CA SER A 59 -0.49 -2.03 -9.72
C SER A 59 0.71 -1.25 -9.22
N LEU A 60 0.49 -0.35 -8.27
CA LEU A 60 1.58 0.44 -7.70
C LEU A 60 2.57 -0.48 -6.97
N ARG A 61 2.06 -1.42 -6.16
CA ARG A 61 2.92 -2.38 -5.46
C ARG A 61 3.81 -3.13 -6.46
N ASN A 62 3.22 -3.64 -7.52
CA ASN A 62 3.99 -4.41 -8.50
C ASN A 62 5.08 -3.57 -9.14
N ARG A 63 4.76 -2.33 -9.49
CA ARG A 63 5.74 -1.44 -10.10
C ARG A 63 6.85 -1.10 -9.12
N LEU A 64 6.50 -0.78 -7.87
CA LEU A 64 7.50 -0.40 -6.87
C LEU A 64 8.42 -1.56 -6.51
N LYS A 65 7.88 -2.79 -6.45
CA LYS A 65 8.71 -3.96 -6.19
C LYS A 65 9.72 -4.18 -7.31
N ALA A 66 9.28 -4.06 -8.56
CA ALA A 66 10.17 -4.24 -9.70
C ALA A 66 11.24 -3.15 -9.74
N GLU A 67 10.85 -1.91 -9.49
CA GLU A 67 11.81 -0.79 -9.45
C GLU A 67 12.80 -0.97 -8.33
N ASN A 68 12.34 -1.47 -7.18
CA ASN A 68 13.23 -1.67 -6.03
C ASN A 68 14.31 -2.70 -6.33
N ILE A 69 13.96 -3.82 -6.97
CA ILE A 69 14.95 -4.81 -7.36
C ILE A 69 16.02 -4.18 -8.23
N ASN A 70 15.59 -3.43 -9.23
CA ASN A 70 16.50 -2.78 -10.15
C ASN A 70 17.38 -1.75 -9.45
N ASN A 71 16.78 -0.95 -8.55
CA ASN A 71 17.52 0.09 -7.84
C ASN A 71 18.54 -0.49 -6.86
N VAL A 72 18.21 -1.58 -6.18
CA VAL A 72 19.16 -2.26 -5.30
C VAL A 72 20.29 -2.87 -6.12
N ASP A 73 19.95 -3.53 -7.24
CA ASP A 73 20.95 -4.13 -8.11
C ASP A 73 21.92 -3.07 -8.66
N ASN A 74 21.41 -1.89 -8.95
CA ASN A 74 22.22 -0.78 -9.46
C ASN A 74 22.84 0.07 -8.35
N ARG A 75 22.70 -0.38 -7.10
CA ARG A 75 23.33 0.23 -5.93
C ARG A 75 22.89 1.68 -5.70
N LYS A 76 21.66 2.01 -6.07
CA LYS A 76 21.11 3.32 -5.74
C LYS A 76 20.91 3.49 -4.24
N TYR A 77 20.68 2.38 -3.54
CA TYR A 77 20.61 2.33 -2.09
C TYR A 77 20.82 0.90 -1.64
N ASP A 78 21.02 0.72 -0.33
CA ASP A 78 21.36 -0.57 0.24
C ASP A 78 20.17 -1.53 0.20
N TYR A 79 20.49 -2.83 0.15
CA TYR A 79 19.49 -3.88 0.22
C TYR A 79 18.62 -3.74 1.48
N ALA A 80 19.23 -3.38 2.63
CA ALA A 80 18.50 -3.22 3.88
C ALA A 80 17.42 -2.14 3.75
N LEU A 81 17.75 -1.02 3.12
CA LEU A 81 16.77 0.04 2.90
C LEU A 81 15.67 -0.43 1.96
N GLY A 82 16.04 -1.14 0.90
CA GLY A 82 15.08 -1.68 -0.04
C GLY A 82 14.10 -2.63 0.61
N THR A 83 14.60 -3.49 1.51
CA THR A 83 13.76 -4.44 2.23
C THR A 83 12.76 -3.70 3.13
N MET A 84 13.23 -2.72 3.89
CA MET A 84 12.35 -1.95 4.75
C MET A 84 11.28 -1.21 3.96
N TYR A 85 11.68 -0.63 2.84
CA TYR A 85 10.78 0.08 1.95
C TYR A 85 9.66 -0.85 1.44
N ILE A 86 10.04 -2.01 0.93
CA ILE A 86 9.04 -2.94 0.38
C ILE A 86 8.18 -3.56 1.47
N ASP A 87 8.70 -3.70 2.68
CA ASP A 87 7.87 -4.15 3.80
C ASP A 87 6.73 -3.16 4.07
N ILE A 88 7.02 -1.86 4.01
CA ILE A 88 5.98 -0.85 4.19
C ILE A 88 4.94 -0.95 3.08
N ILE A 89 5.39 -1.08 1.84
CA ILE A 89 4.50 -1.21 0.68
C ILE A 89 3.61 -2.45 0.84
N SER A 90 4.20 -3.56 1.30
CA SER A 90 3.45 -4.81 1.49
C SER A 90 2.40 -4.70 2.59
N GLU A 91 2.71 -3.97 3.67
CA GLU A 91 1.72 -3.75 4.72
C GLU A 91 0.54 -2.91 4.23
N CYS A 92 0.81 -1.93 3.38
CA CYS A 92 -0.27 -1.15 2.77
C CYS A 92 -1.15 -2.03 1.89
N GLU A 93 -0.55 -2.94 1.14
CA GLU A 93 -1.30 -3.85 0.28
C GLU A 93 -2.18 -4.80 1.11
N LYS A 94 -1.67 -5.26 2.25
CA LYS A 94 -2.47 -6.08 3.17
C LYS A 94 -3.69 -5.33 3.69
N LEU A 95 -3.54 -4.04 3.98
CA LEU A 95 -4.67 -3.24 4.41
C LEU A 95 -5.71 -3.12 3.29
N GLY A 96 -5.26 -2.98 2.04
CA GLY A 96 -6.16 -2.96 0.90
C GLY A 96 -6.94 -4.26 0.78
N ASP A 97 -6.28 -5.40 0.96
CA ASP A 97 -6.94 -6.70 0.95
C ASP A 97 -7.97 -6.81 2.07
N TYR A 98 -7.60 -6.32 3.25
CA TYR A 98 -8.52 -6.31 4.39
C TYR A 98 -9.78 -5.50 4.08
N VAL A 99 -9.61 -4.34 3.46
CA VAL A 99 -10.74 -3.49 3.08
C VAL A 99 -11.68 -4.24 2.14
N VAL A 100 -11.12 -4.90 1.12
CA VAL A 100 -11.94 -5.65 0.18
C VAL A 100 -12.75 -6.72 0.91
N ASN A 101 -12.10 -7.45 1.82
CA ASN A 101 -12.77 -8.51 2.57
C ASN A 101 -13.90 -7.96 3.42
N VAL A 102 -13.68 -6.84 4.09
CA VAL A 102 -14.70 -6.22 4.94
C VAL A 102 -15.87 -5.73 4.09
N VAL A 103 -15.59 -5.08 2.98
CA VAL A 103 -16.64 -4.56 2.11
C VAL A 103 -17.45 -5.70 1.51
N GLU A 104 -16.78 -6.76 1.07
CA GLU A 104 -17.49 -7.94 0.54
C GLU A 104 -18.43 -8.52 1.58
N ALA A 105 -17.94 -8.69 2.80
CA ALA A 105 -18.76 -9.24 3.87
C ALA A 105 -19.97 -8.33 4.14
N ARG A 106 -19.75 -7.02 4.13
CA ARG A 106 -20.80 -6.06 4.40
C ARG A 106 -21.89 -6.10 3.34
N LEU A 107 -21.50 -6.16 2.06
CA LEU A 107 -22.47 -6.08 0.97
C LEU A 107 -23.13 -7.41 0.66
N LYS A 108 -22.52 -8.52 1.02
CA LYS A 108 -23.09 -9.85 0.80
C LYS A 108 -23.92 -10.36 1.96
N LYS A 109 -23.91 -9.65 3.08
CA LYS A 109 -24.46 -10.17 4.32
C LYS A 109 -25.92 -10.54 4.22
N ASN A 110 -26.69 -9.84 3.42
CA ASN A 110 -28.11 -10.11 3.26
C ASN A 110 -28.45 -10.73 1.91
N GLY A 111 -27.46 -11.27 1.28
CA GLY A 111 -27.64 -11.90 0.00
C GLY A 111 -28.56 -13.10 0.07
#